data_37452842d3519d4e3bb7b61d46f22691
#
_entry.id   37452842d3519d4e3bb7b61d46f22691
#
_cell.length_a   1.000
_cell.length_b   1.000
_cell.length_c   1.000
_cell.angle_alpha   90.00
_cell.angle_beta   90.00
_cell.angle_gamma   90.00
#
_symmetry.space_group_name_H-M   'P 1'
#
loop_
_entity.id
_entity.type
_entity.pdbx_description
1 polymer ?
#
loop_
_entity_poly.entity_id
_entity_poly.type
_entity_poly.pdbx_seq_one_letter_code
_entity_poly.pdbx_strand_id
1 'polypeptide(L)'
;MFGGIEPKAGVHFTRVTPNRSSPEFADFIESIANHYPQAETIHLVMDNLSSHTKKALVDKFGEEEGKALWDRFSVHYTPIHGSWLNQAELEVGLFSKQCLGKRRIGDIRTLRAEARAWNRRTNRKRVTINWRFDRKKARKKFKYKYKIKRSGT
;
A
#
# COMPACT_ATOMS: atom_id res chain seq x y z
N MET A 1 8.21 0.12 -8.42
CA MET A 1 7.78 1.16 -7.49
C MET A 1 6.74 0.58 -6.54
N PHE A 2 6.85 0.90 -5.26
CA PHE A 2 5.83 0.66 -4.24
C PHE A 2 5.16 1.98 -3.89
N GLY A 3 3.88 1.93 -3.60
CA GLY A 3 3.08 3.06 -3.15
C GLY A 3 2.20 2.66 -1.98
N GLY A 4 2.05 3.55 -1.01
CA GLY A 4 1.17 3.41 0.13
C GLY A 4 0.57 4.75 0.53
N ILE A 5 -0.55 4.72 1.21
CA ILE A 5 -1.23 5.91 1.67
C ILE A 5 -1.91 5.67 3.02
N GLU A 6 -1.77 6.62 3.92
CA GLU A 6 -2.65 6.76 5.07
C GLU A 6 -3.78 7.74 4.72
N PRO A 7 -4.98 7.24 4.39
CA PRO A 7 -6.04 8.07 3.81
C PRO A 7 -6.54 9.18 4.74
N LYS A 8 -6.57 8.90 6.05
CA LYS A 8 -7.09 9.85 7.06
C LYS A 8 -6.12 10.98 7.36
N ALA A 9 -4.82 10.70 7.38
CA ALA A 9 -3.80 11.71 7.67
C ALA A 9 -3.24 12.37 6.40
N GLY A 10 -3.55 11.83 5.22
CA GLY A 10 -3.00 12.31 3.94
C GLY A 10 -1.49 12.14 3.87
N VAL A 11 -0.98 11.00 4.39
CA VAL A 11 0.44 10.64 4.32
C VAL A 11 0.65 9.67 3.17
N HIS A 12 1.57 9.99 2.30
CA HIS A 12 1.91 9.24 1.11
C HIS A 12 3.29 8.61 1.26
N PHE A 13 3.40 7.36 0.86
CA PHE A 13 4.65 6.60 0.79
C PHE A 13 4.90 6.19 -0.65
N THR A 14 6.01 6.60 -1.23
CA THR A 14 6.39 6.21 -2.59
C THR A 14 7.87 5.83 -2.61
N ARG A 15 8.15 4.58 -2.99
CA ARG A 15 9.50 4.05 -3.11
C ARG A 15 9.75 3.54 -4.53
N VAL A 16 10.69 4.17 -5.21
CA VAL A 16 11.13 3.74 -6.54
C VAL A 16 12.25 2.72 -6.42
N THR A 17 12.00 1.52 -6.95
CA THR A 17 12.88 0.34 -6.89
C THR A 17 13.17 -0.17 -8.29
N PRO A 18 14.28 -0.89 -8.52
CA PRO A 18 14.57 -1.47 -9.83
C PRO A 18 13.53 -2.48 -10.28
N ASN A 19 12.97 -3.23 -9.33
CA ASN A 19 11.93 -4.24 -9.54
C ASN A 19 10.93 -4.25 -8.37
N ARG A 20 10.00 -5.20 -8.36
CA ARG A 20 9.03 -5.42 -7.29
C ARG A 20 9.28 -6.75 -6.58
N SER A 21 10.54 -7.01 -6.24
CA SER A 21 10.94 -8.23 -5.56
C SER A 21 10.60 -8.20 -4.06
N SER A 22 10.66 -9.37 -3.43
CA SER A 22 10.43 -9.53 -1.98
C SER A 22 11.38 -8.69 -1.11
N PRO A 23 12.68 -8.59 -1.38
CA PRO A 23 13.57 -7.71 -0.61
C PRO A 23 13.18 -6.23 -0.67
N GLU A 24 12.75 -5.76 -1.84
CA GLU A 24 12.30 -4.36 -2.01
C GLU A 24 10.96 -4.09 -1.30
N PHE A 25 10.09 -5.11 -1.25
CA PHE A 25 8.87 -5.05 -0.44
C PHE A 25 9.21 -4.97 1.04
N ALA A 26 10.14 -5.79 1.53
CA ALA A 26 10.56 -5.77 2.94
C ALA A 26 11.09 -4.39 3.36
N ASP A 27 11.95 -3.77 2.53
CA ASP A 27 12.43 -2.39 2.76
C ASP A 27 11.31 -1.36 2.79
N PHE A 28 10.29 -1.56 1.95
CA PHE A 28 9.14 -0.65 1.92
C PHE A 28 8.33 -0.76 3.20
N ILE A 29 8.07 -1.98 3.69
CA ILE A 29 7.35 -2.24 4.94
C ILE A 29 8.14 -1.69 6.14
N GLU A 30 9.45 -1.90 6.19
CA GLU A 30 10.32 -1.32 7.22
C GLU A 30 10.21 0.21 7.24
N SER A 31 10.23 0.86 6.07
CA SER A 31 10.11 2.31 5.99
C SER A 31 8.77 2.85 6.51
N ILE A 32 7.68 2.08 6.36
CA ILE A 32 6.37 2.40 6.95
C ILE A 32 6.42 2.25 8.48
N ALA A 33 6.97 1.14 8.97
CA ALA A 33 7.09 0.89 10.40
C ALA A 33 7.90 1.98 11.12
N ASN A 34 9.01 2.40 10.49
CA ASN A 34 9.89 3.46 11.01
C ASN A 34 9.23 4.85 10.99
N HIS A 35 8.24 5.06 10.13
CA HIS A 35 7.46 6.30 10.12
C HIS A 35 6.51 6.39 11.32
N TYR A 36 6.10 5.25 11.88
CA TYR A 36 5.19 5.16 13.02
C TYR A 36 5.83 4.42 14.22
N PRO A 37 6.93 4.94 14.80
CA PRO A 37 7.66 4.22 15.83
C PRO A 37 6.85 4.00 17.10
N GLN A 38 5.86 4.85 17.37
CA GLN A 38 5.03 4.80 18.58
C GLN A 38 3.72 4.00 18.37
N ALA A 39 3.46 3.52 17.16
CA ALA A 39 2.25 2.74 16.91
C ALA A 39 2.44 1.31 17.43
N GLU A 40 1.55 0.86 18.31
CA GLU A 40 1.52 -0.53 18.78
C GLU A 40 1.15 -1.48 17.65
N THR A 41 0.21 -1.08 16.79
CA THR A 41 -0.24 -1.85 15.64
C THR A 41 -0.50 -0.95 14.45
N ILE A 42 -0.03 -1.36 13.28
CA ILE A 42 -0.28 -0.70 12.00
C ILE A 42 -1.21 -1.58 11.17
N HIS A 43 -2.45 -1.11 10.90
CA HIS A 43 -3.36 -1.80 10.01
C HIS A 43 -2.95 -1.56 8.55
N LEU A 44 -2.54 -2.62 7.87
CA LEU A 44 -2.05 -2.58 6.50
C LEU A 44 -3.03 -3.28 5.56
N VAL A 45 -3.63 -2.55 4.63
CA VAL A 45 -4.44 -3.12 3.54
C VAL A 45 -3.58 -3.23 2.31
N MET A 46 -3.46 -4.43 1.75
CA MET A 46 -2.66 -4.67 0.55
C MET A 46 -3.27 -5.74 -0.36
N ASP A 47 -2.75 -5.86 -1.58
CA ASP A 47 -3.12 -6.92 -2.51
C ASP A 47 -2.43 -8.25 -2.17
N ASN A 48 -2.94 -9.33 -2.77
CA ASN A 48 -2.45 -10.70 -2.58
C ASN A 48 -1.26 -11.04 -3.50
N LEU A 49 -0.34 -10.10 -3.71
CA LEU A 49 0.84 -10.39 -4.51
C LEU A 49 1.77 -11.37 -3.78
N SER A 50 2.32 -12.34 -4.49
CA SER A 50 3.17 -13.41 -3.92
C SER A 50 4.42 -12.92 -3.18
N SER A 51 4.90 -11.72 -3.51
CA SER A 51 6.02 -11.06 -2.81
C SER A 51 5.60 -10.32 -1.53
N HIS A 52 4.30 -10.13 -1.28
CA HIS A 52 3.76 -9.37 -0.14
C HIS A 52 3.49 -10.31 1.06
N THR A 53 4.52 -10.87 1.63
CA THR A 53 4.41 -11.91 2.65
C THR A 53 5.36 -11.68 3.83
N LYS A 54 5.02 -12.29 4.98
CA LYS A 54 5.92 -12.37 6.15
C LYS A 54 7.29 -12.94 5.77
N LYS A 55 7.29 -13.97 4.89
CA LYS A 55 8.51 -14.61 4.43
C LYS A 55 9.51 -13.61 3.81
N ALA A 56 9.01 -12.59 3.08
CA ALA A 56 9.86 -11.58 2.47
C ALA A 56 10.68 -10.80 3.51
N LEU A 57 10.11 -10.54 4.69
CA LEU A 57 10.77 -9.84 5.78
C LEU A 57 11.77 -10.77 6.50
N VAL A 58 11.36 -12.00 6.76
CA VAL A 58 12.23 -13.02 7.39
C VAL A 58 13.45 -13.31 6.51
N ASP A 59 13.25 -13.52 5.22
CA ASP A 59 14.34 -13.77 4.28
C ASP A 59 15.34 -12.59 4.21
N LYS A 60 14.88 -11.37 4.46
CA LYS A 60 15.74 -10.19 4.37
C LYS A 60 16.40 -9.80 5.69
N PHE A 61 15.65 -9.82 6.78
CA PHE A 61 16.11 -9.29 8.08
C PHE A 61 16.47 -10.39 9.10
N GLY A 62 16.24 -11.68 8.74
CA GLY A 62 16.37 -12.80 9.65
C GLY A 62 15.07 -13.13 10.39
N GLU A 63 15.07 -14.31 11.01
CA GLU A 63 13.85 -14.87 11.65
C GLU A 63 13.32 -13.98 12.77
N GLU A 64 14.17 -13.51 13.64
CA GLU A 64 13.79 -12.72 14.81
C GLU A 64 13.33 -11.32 14.41
N GLU A 65 14.18 -10.56 13.71
CA GLU A 65 13.89 -9.18 13.33
C GLU A 65 12.76 -9.10 12.28
N GLY A 66 12.78 -9.97 11.28
CA GLY A 66 11.74 -9.99 10.24
C GLY A 66 10.37 -10.36 10.79
N LYS A 67 10.33 -11.28 11.77
CA LYS A 67 9.10 -11.63 12.47
C LYS A 67 8.62 -10.48 13.35
N ALA A 68 9.49 -9.92 14.17
CA ALA A 68 9.16 -8.79 15.04
C ALA A 68 8.63 -7.59 14.25
N LEU A 69 9.25 -7.30 13.10
CA LEU A 69 8.80 -6.24 12.20
C LEU A 69 7.41 -6.54 11.63
N TRP A 70 7.17 -7.77 11.15
CA TRP A 70 5.87 -8.16 10.60
C TRP A 70 4.76 -8.14 11.65
N ASP A 71 5.05 -8.55 12.87
CA ASP A 71 4.06 -8.65 13.95
C ASP A 71 3.57 -7.27 14.44
N ARG A 72 4.23 -6.17 14.02
CA ARG A 72 3.72 -4.80 14.17
C ARG A 72 2.54 -4.48 13.23
N PHE A 73 2.29 -5.33 12.23
CA PHE A 73 1.24 -5.09 11.23
C PHE A 73 0.06 -6.04 11.44
N SER A 74 -1.14 -5.48 11.47
CA SER A 74 -2.38 -6.23 11.26
C SER A 74 -2.72 -6.17 9.78
N VAL A 75 -2.42 -7.25 9.05
CA VAL A 75 -2.51 -7.29 7.61
C VAL A 75 -3.91 -7.69 7.14
N HIS A 76 -4.47 -6.93 6.22
CA HIS A 76 -5.77 -7.15 5.59
C HIS A 76 -5.58 -7.24 4.08
N TYR A 77 -5.82 -8.42 3.51
CA TYR A 77 -5.72 -8.60 2.07
C TYR A 77 -7.02 -8.18 1.37
N THR A 78 -6.88 -7.53 0.21
CA THR A 78 -8.03 -7.28 -0.65
C THR A 78 -8.57 -8.59 -1.21
N PRO A 79 -9.90 -8.69 -1.46
CA PRO A 79 -10.47 -9.89 -2.08
C PRO A 79 -9.82 -10.20 -3.44
N ILE A 80 -9.80 -11.48 -3.79
CA ILE A 80 -9.42 -11.92 -5.14
C ILE A 80 -10.31 -11.17 -6.14
N HIS A 81 -9.73 -10.60 -7.19
CA HIS A 81 -10.38 -9.70 -8.15
C HIS A 81 -10.92 -8.38 -7.57
N GLY A 82 -10.49 -8.01 -6.35
CA GLY A 82 -10.88 -6.80 -5.65
C GLY A 82 -9.74 -5.81 -5.43
N SER A 83 -8.65 -5.88 -6.21
CA SER A 83 -7.46 -5.00 -6.07
C SER A 83 -7.82 -3.52 -6.18
N TRP A 84 -8.84 -3.17 -6.96
CA TRP A 84 -9.37 -1.81 -7.06
C TRP A 84 -9.88 -1.21 -5.73
N LEU A 85 -10.09 -2.04 -4.69
CA LEU A 85 -10.34 -1.58 -3.31
C LEU A 85 -9.07 -1.09 -2.62
N ASN A 86 -7.90 -1.46 -3.15
CA ASN A 86 -6.63 -0.98 -2.61
C ASN A 86 -6.41 0.48 -3.03
N GLN A 87 -6.51 1.38 -2.06
CA GLN A 87 -6.33 2.80 -2.31
C GLN A 87 -4.90 3.17 -2.76
N ALA A 88 -3.92 2.28 -2.55
CA ALA A 88 -2.57 2.46 -3.06
C ALA A 88 -2.49 2.47 -4.60
N GLU A 89 -3.46 1.87 -5.31
CA GLU A 89 -3.54 1.99 -6.77
C GLU A 89 -3.81 3.44 -7.21
N LEU A 90 -4.61 4.17 -6.43
CA LEU A 90 -4.85 5.60 -6.66
C LEU A 90 -3.55 6.40 -6.48
N GLU A 91 -2.71 6.01 -5.53
CA GLU A 91 -1.42 6.63 -5.27
C GLU A 91 -0.48 6.53 -6.47
N VAL A 92 -0.38 5.35 -7.06
CA VAL A 92 0.42 5.13 -8.29
C VAL A 92 -0.11 5.98 -9.45
N GLY A 93 -1.44 6.08 -9.59
CA GLY A 93 -2.09 6.92 -10.59
C GLY A 93 -1.83 8.42 -10.37
N LEU A 94 -1.91 8.88 -9.12
CA LEU A 94 -1.61 10.26 -8.75
C LEU A 94 -0.15 10.62 -8.99
N PHE A 95 0.78 9.75 -8.60
CA PHE A 95 2.20 9.90 -8.88
C PHE A 95 2.46 10.01 -10.38
N SER A 96 1.92 9.10 -11.17
CA SER A 96 2.06 9.10 -12.62
C SER A 96 1.55 10.43 -13.23
N LYS A 97 0.37 10.88 -12.81
CA LYS A 97 -0.26 12.09 -13.34
C LYS A 97 0.42 13.38 -12.87
N GLN A 98 0.75 13.47 -11.58
CA GLN A 98 1.22 14.71 -10.95
C GLN A 98 2.73 14.85 -10.93
N CYS A 99 3.47 13.75 -10.90
CA CYS A 99 4.93 13.74 -10.88
C CYS A 99 5.50 13.54 -12.28
N LEU A 100 5.07 12.50 -12.99
CA LEU A 100 5.61 12.17 -14.30
C LEU A 100 4.97 13.03 -15.40
N GLY A 101 3.65 13.15 -15.40
CA GLY A 101 2.90 13.80 -16.48
C GLY A 101 3.17 13.12 -17.82
N LYS A 102 3.63 13.90 -18.82
CA LYS A 102 4.04 13.39 -20.13
C LYS A 102 5.54 13.10 -20.23
N ARG A 103 6.31 13.33 -19.16
CA ARG A 103 7.76 13.13 -19.15
C ARG A 103 8.12 11.64 -19.17
N ARG A 104 9.18 11.31 -19.90
CA ARG A 104 9.83 10.00 -19.85
C ARG A 104 11.16 10.16 -19.13
N ILE A 105 11.29 9.57 -17.95
CA ILE A 105 12.51 9.64 -17.15
C ILE A 105 13.30 8.37 -17.42
N GLY A 106 14.46 8.50 -18.05
CA GLY A 106 15.26 7.39 -18.55
C GLY A 106 16.16 6.73 -17.49
N ASP A 107 16.35 7.38 -16.34
CA ASP A 107 17.21 6.85 -15.30
C ASP A 107 16.52 6.80 -13.92
N ILE A 108 16.91 5.79 -13.14
CA ILE A 108 16.31 5.52 -11.83
C ILE A 108 16.70 6.55 -10.76
N ARG A 109 17.86 7.22 -10.89
CA ARG A 109 18.31 8.22 -9.91
C ARG A 109 17.41 9.43 -9.98
N THR A 110 17.18 9.94 -11.18
CA THR A 110 16.27 11.05 -11.44
C THR A 110 14.86 10.70 -11.00
N LEU A 111 14.36 9.50 -11.35
CA LEU A 111 13.03 9.07 -10.93
C LEU A 111 12.89 8.99 -9.40
N ARG A 112 13.91 8.52 -8.70
CA ARG A 112 13.94 8.51 -7.23
C ARG A 112 13.94 9.91 -6.63
N ALA A 113 14.68 10.84 -7.21
CA ALA A 113 14.73 12.24 -6.76
C ALA A 113 13.36 12.91 -6.94
N GLU A 114 12.74 12.73 -8.08
CA GLU A 114 11.40 13.24 -8.39
C GLU A 114 10.34 12.66 -7.45
N ALA A 115 10.37 11.35 -7.19
CA ALA A 115 9.46 10.68 -6.29
C ALA A 115 9.59 11.21 -4.85
N ARG A 116 10.83 11.42 -4.37
CA ARG A 116 11.07 12.01 -3.04
C ARG A 116 10.55 13.46 -2.97
N ALA A 117 10.77 14.24 -4.00
CA ALA A 117 10.31 15.63 -4.07
C ALA A 117 8.76 15.68 -4.09
N TRP A 118 8.13 14.80 -4.88
CA TRP A 118 6.68 14.69 -4.94
C TRP A 118 6.10 14.27 -3.60
N ASN A 119 6.65 13.22 -2.94
CA ASN A 119 6.24 12.79 -1.61
C ASN A 119 6.29 13.93 -0.58
N ARG A 120 7.43 14.63 -0.51
CA ARG A 120 7.57 15.78 0.42
C ARG A 120 6.50 16.85 0.18
N ARG A 121 6.25 17.19 -1.08
CA ARG A 121 5.24 18.18 -1.47
C ARG A 121 3.82 17.73 -1.11
N THR A 122 3.49 16.48 -1.39
CA THR A 122 2.16 15.90 -1.16
C THR A 122 1.89 15.74 0.33
N ASN A 123 2.87 15.24 1.08
CA ASN A 123 2.77 15.08 2.53
C ASN A 123 2.66 16.42 3.27
N ARG A 124 3.27 17.50 2.74
CA ARG A 124 3.09 18.84 3.31
C ARG A 124 1.66 19.35 3.17
N LYS A 125 0.98 18.96 2.08
CA LYS A 125 -0.42 19.38 1.83
C LYS A 125 -1.43 18.61 2.67
N ARG A 126 -1.10 17.43 3.18
CA ARG A 126 -1.99 16.58 3.99
C ARG A 126 -3.35 16.36 3.34
N VAL A 127 -3.39 16.08 2.05
CA VAL A 127 -4.66 15.86 1.32
C VAL A 127 -5.21 14.50 1.69
N THR A 128 -6.29 14.50 2.45
CA THR A 128 -6.97 13.28 2.90
C THR A 128 -7.85 12.68 1.80
N ILE A 129 -8.03 11.36 1.81
CA ILE A 129 -8.98 10.68 0.94
C ILE A 129 -10.33 10.57 1.65
N ASN A 130 -11.35 11.22 1.10
CA ASN A 130 -12.73 11.03 1.53
C ASN A 130 -13.34 9.82 0.81
N TRP A 131 -13.09 8.61 1.36
CA TRP A 131 -13.59 7.37 0.79
C TRP A 131 -15.08 7.20 1.08
N ARG A 132 -15.91 7.45 0.07
CA ARG A 132 -17.38 7.35 0.17
C ARG A 132 -17.97 6.03 -0.34
N PHE A 133 -17.11 5.09 -0.75
CA PHE A 133 -17.54 3.80 -1.25
C PHE A 133 -17.66 2.81 -0.09
N ASP A 134 -18.89 2.43 0.25
CA ASP A 134 -19.23 1.53 1.35
C ASP A 134 -19.77 0.19 0.83
N ARG A 135 -19.99 -0.78 1.75
CA ARG A 135 -20.52 -2.11 1.42
C ARG A 135 -21.90 -2.04 0.72
N LYS A 136 -22.75 -1.07 1.08
CA LYS A 136 -24.08 -0.91 0.49
C LYS A 136 -23.98 -0.46 -0.97
N LYS A 137 -23.11 0.51 -1.24
CA LYS A 137 -22.81 0.99 -2.60
C LYS A 137 -22.13 -0.10 -3.43
N ALA A 138 -21.20 -0.88 -2.84
CA ALA A 138 -20.57 -2.00 -3.50
C ALA A 138 -21.60 -3.05 -3.93
N ARG A 139 -22.50 -3.46 -3.03
CA ARG A 139 -23.57 -4.42 -3.34
C ARG A 139 -24.46 -3.93 -4.47
N LYS A 140 -24.87 -2.65 -4.44
CA LYS A 140 -25.70 -2.05 -5.50
C LYS A 140 -24.97 -2.01 -6.84
N LYS A 141 -23.71 -1.58 -6.86
CA LYS A 141 -22.92 -1.43 -8.09
C LYS A 141 -22.57 -2.75 -8.73
N PHE A 142 -22.17 -3.75 -7.94
CA PHE A 142 -21.73 -5.07 -8.44
C PHE A 142 -22.81 -6.14 -8.41
N LYS A 143 -24.04 -5.79 -8.01
CA LYS A 143 -25.19 -6.72 -7.95
C LYS A 143 -24.89 -8.02 -7.19
N TYR A 144 -24.07 -7.99 -6.15
CA TYR A 144 -23.77 -9.16 -5.33
C TYR A 144 -25.05 -9.69 -4.67
N LYS A 145 -25.50 -10.87 -5.10
CA LYS A 145 -26.57 -11.62 -4.42
C LYS A 145 -25.97 -12.27 -3.17
N TYR A 146 -26.53 -11.95 -2.02
CA TYR A 146 -26.15 -12.58 -0.75
C TYR A 146 -26.68 -14.03 -0.76
N LYS A 147 -25.80 -15.01 -0.88
CA LYS A 147 -26.17 -16.40 -0.52
C LYS A 147 -26.14 -16.47 1.00
N ILE A 148 -27.28 -16.36 1.64
CA ILE A 148 -27.44 -16.73 3.06
C ILE A 148 -27.17 -18.24 3.11
N LYS A 149 -26.03 -18.67 3.66
CA LYS A 149 -25.90 -20.03 4.12
C LYS A 149 -26.91 -20.18 5.27
N ARG A 150 -28.05 -20.79 5.01
CA ARG A 150 -28.90 -21.31 6.07
C ARG A 150 -28.05 -22.34 6.79
N SER A 151 -27.70 -22.09 8.05
CA SER A 151 -27.22 -23.11 8.96
C SER A 151 -28.34 -24.14 9.05
N GLY A 152 -28.10 -25.32 8.48
CA GLY A 152 -28.99 -26.46 8.70
C GLY A 152 -28.97 -26.83 10.18
N THR A 153 -30.12 -26.96 10.71
CA THR A 153 -30.42 -27.65 11.98
C THR A 153 -29.83 -29.04 11.98
#